data_31b3c9ae84a77ced7666fb9e9ee2092f
#
_entry.id   31b3c9ae84a77ced7666fb9e9ee2092f
#
_cell.length_a   1.000
_cell.length_b   1.000
_cell.length_c   1.000
_cell.angle_alpha   90.00
_cell.angle_beta   90.00
_cell.angle_gamma   90.00
#
_symmetry.space_group_name_H-M   'P 1'
#
loop_
_entity.id
_entity.type
_entity.pdbx_description
1 polymer ?
#
loop_
_entity_poly.entity_id
_entity_poly.type
_entity_poly.pdbx_seq_one_letter_code
_entity_poly.pdbx_strand_id
1 'polypeptide(L)'
;MLKKAIIENENKISEAIKQDLGKSSTEGFMCEIGLVLSEISYMLRHIRRFAKDKTVYTNLAQFASRSYVKSVPYGVTLIISPWNYPFLLAIEPLVDALAAGNTVIIKPSEYSPATSEVISELISNIFPREYVAVVTGEKEESICLLNQKFDYIFFTGSKDVGKFIMKKAADNLTPVTLELGGKSPCIVDDTAKIPLAAKRIVFGKYLNCGQTCVAPDYILCDKKIKNELISCIKNEIKKQFGKNPLENENYGKIINNRHFERIIKLIDTDKIVCGGRYDEKSLRIEPTVLDNVTLSDSVMMEEIFGPVLPILTYENLDEVVSLVNDGEKPLALYIFSENKKNISKITTNCYYGGGCVNDVVIHLATSNMGFGGVGESGMGAYHGKAGFDTFSHKKSIVDKKTFIDLPMRYQPYKLLNEVLIRMFLK
;
A
#
# COMPACT_ATOMS: atom_id res chain seq x y z
N MET A 1 -15.92 -19.41 -3.04
CA MET A 1 -16.70 -18.72 -4.10
C MET A 1 -15.81 -17.70 -4.81
N LEU A 2 -15.35 -16.62 -4.19
CA LEU A 2 -14.57 -15.54 -4.81
C LEU A 2 -13.35 -16.04 -5.60
N LYS A 3 -12.49 -16.89 -5.00
CA LYS A 3 -11.31 -17.45 -5.69
C LYS A 3 -11.67 -18.16 -7.00
N LYS A 4 -12.73 -18.97 -6.99
CA LYS A 4 -13.18 -19.72 -8.18
C LYS A 4 -13.68 -18.76 -9.25
N ALA A 5 -14.50 -17.78 -8.87
CA ALA A 5 -15.02 -16.78 -9.79
C ALA A 5 -13.91 -15.93 -10.45
N ILE A 6 -12.87 -15.55 -9.70
CA ILE A 6 -11.70 -14.85 -10.27
C ILE A 6 -10.99 -15.72 -11.30
N ILE A 7 -10.73 -16.99 -10.99
CA ILE A 7 -10.05 -17.91 -11.94
C ILE A 7 -10.89 -18.12 -13.21
N GLU A 8 -12.20 -18.28 -13.07
CA GLU A 8 -13.11 -18.47 -14.21
C GLU A 8 -13.29 -17.23 -15.08
N ASN A 9 -13.03 -16.03 -14.53
CA ASN A 9 -13.13 -14.75 -15.22
C ASN A 9 -11.77 -14.06 -15.47
N GLU A 10 -10.64 -14.78 -15.34
CA GLU A 10 -9.29 -14.21 -15.45
C GLU A 10 -9.10 -13.41 -16.74
N ASN A 11 -9.50 -13.96 -17.88
CA ASN A 11 -9.37 -13.27 -19.18
C ASN A 11 -10.20 -11.96 -19.20
N LYS A 12 -11.42 -11.99 -18.70
CA LYS A 12 -12.29 -10.81 -18.67
C LYS A 12 -11.71 -9.70 -17.79
N ILE A 13 -11.17 -10.08 -16.63
CA ILE A 13 -10.49 -9.15 -15.72
C ILE A 13 -9.24 -8.56 -16.41
N SER A 14 -8.42 -9.41 -17.03
CA SER A 14 -7.20 -9.00 -17.73
C SER A 14 -7.48 -8.04 -18.88
N GLU A 15 -8.53 -8.29 -19.67
CA GLU A 15 -8.95 -7.40 -20.75
C GLU A 15 -9.44 -6.05 -20.25
N ALA A 16 -10.19 -6.02 -19.15
CA ALA A 16 -10.64 -4.77 -18.53
C ALA A 16 -9.46 -3.93 -18.03
N ILE A 17 -8.49 -4.55 -17.34
CA ILE A 17 -7.26 -3.88 -16.90
C ILE A 17 -6.47 -3.34 -18.10
N LYS A 18 -6.38 -4.10 -19.20
CA LYS A 18 -5.74 -3.66 -20.44
C LYS A 18 -6.47 -2.48 -21.08
N GLN A 19 -7.79 -2.49 -21.07
CA GLN A 19 -8.60 -1.39 -21.61
C GLN A 19 -8.36 -0.09 -20.83
N ASP A 20 -8.34 -0.15 -19.49
CA ASP A 20 -8.16 1.01 -18.64
C ASP A 20 -6.71 1.55 -18.65
N LEU A 21 -5.73 0.67 -18.46
CA LEU A 21 -4.32 1.04 -18.19
C LEU A 21 -3.33 0.60 -19.27
N GLY A 22 -3.76 -0.17 -20.27
CA GLY A 22 -2.87 -0.70 -21.30
C GLY A 22 -1.92 -1.79 -20.81
N LYS A 23 -2.09 -2.30 -19.58
CA LYS A 23 -1.23 -3.39 -19.05
C LYS A 23 -1.34 -4.65 -19.90
N SER A 24 -0.21 -5.32 -20.12
CA SER A 24 -0.22 -6.65 -20.73
C SER A 24 -0.91 -7.67 -19.79
N SER A 25 -1.39 -8.78 -20.35
CA SER A 25 -1.98 -9.86 -19.55
C SER A 25 -1.01 -10.40 -18.48
N THR A 26 0.28 -10.49 -18.82
CA THR A 26 1.32 -10.90 -17.87
C THR A 26 1.47 -9.93 -16.72
N GLU A 27 1.51 -8.62 -17.00
CA GLU A 27 1.59 -7.60 -15.97
C GLU A 27 0.31 -7.55 -15.11
N GLY A 28 -0.85 -7.60 -15.75
CA GLY A 28 -2.14 -7.66 -15.05
C GLY A 28 -2.26 -8.87 -14.12
N PHE A 29 -1.80 -10.04 -14.56
CA PHE A 29 -1.76 -11.22 -13.70
C PHE A 29 -0.75 -11.06 -12.56
N MET A 30 0.50 -10.70 -12.88
CA MET A 30 1.59 -10.60 -11.90
C MET A 30 1.29 -9.58 -10.80
N CYS A 31 0.70 -8.45 -11.14
CA CYS A 31 0.58 -7.30 -10.25
C CYS A 31 -0.82 -7.11 -9.66
N GLU A 32 -1.84 -7.85 -10.15
CA GLU A 32 -3.21 -7.72 -9.67
C GLU A 32 -3.84 -9.08 -9.40
N ILE A 33 -4.16 -9.86 -10.43
CA ILE A 33 -4.94 -11.11 -10.29
C ILE A 33 -4.20 -12.13 -9.42
N GLY A 34 -2.92 -12.36 -9.70
CA GLY A 34 -2.09 -13.33 -8.99
C GLY A 34 -1.89 -12.99 -7.51
N LEU A 35 -1.73 -11.70 -7.18
CA LEU A 35 -1.60 -11.24 -5.79
C LEU A 35 -2.90 -11.48 -5.02
N VAL A 36 -4.05 -11.11 -5.58
CA VAL A 36 -5.37 -11.39 -4.99
C VAL A 36 -5.57 -12.90 -4.74
N LEU A 37 -5.25 -13.74 -5.73
CA LEU A 37 -5.37 -15.20 -5.58
C LEU A 37 -4.43 -15.75 -4.50
N SER A 38 -3.25 -15.16 -4.34
CA SER A 38 -2.30 -15.47 -3.27
C SER A 38 -2.86 -15.10 -1.90
N GLU A 39 -3.39 -13.87 -1.75
CA GLU A 39 -3.99 -13.39 -0.51
C GLU A 39 -5.20 -14.24 -0.09
N ILE A 40 -6.12 -14.54 -1.01
CA ILE A 40 -7.24 -15.45 -0.74
C ILE A 40 -6.73 -16.80 -0.24
N SER A 41 -5.69 -17.35 -0.90
CA SER A 41 -5.12 -18.65 -0.53
C SER A 41 -4.47 -18.62 0.85
N TYR A 42 -3.82 -17.52 1.18
CA TYR A 42 -3.24 -17.29 2.50
C TYR A 42 -4.32 -17.21 3.58
N MET A 43 -5.35 -16.39 3.36
CA MET A 43 -6.47 -16.22 4.29
C MET A 43 -7.20 -17.56 4.55
N LEU A 44 -7.53 -18.31 3.50
CA LEU A 44 -8.20 -19.61 3.64
C LEU A 44 -7.40 -20.61 4.51
N ARG A 45 -6.07 -20.55 4.46
CA ARG A 45 -5.21 -21.41 5.30
C ARG A 45 -5.11 -20.94 6.74
N HIS A 46 -5.27 -19.66 7.01
CA HIS A 46 -4.93 -19.08 8.31
C HIS A 46 -6.12 -18.54 9.11
N ILE A 47 -7.28 -18.28 8.47
CA ILE A 47 -8.44 -17.62 9.09
C ILE A 47 -8.88 -18.28 10.40
N ARG A 48 -8.92 -19.61 10.47
CA ARG A 48 -9.28 -20.34 11.71
C ARG A 48 -8.34 -20.00 12.86
N ARG A 49 -7.04 -19.82 12.59
CA ARG A 49 -6.04 -19.44 13.58
C ARG A 49 -6.20 -17.98 13.99
N PHE A 50 -6.47 -17.09 13.05
CA PHE A 50 -6.63 -15.66 13.30
C PHE A 50 -7.89 -15.35 14.13
N ALA A 51 -8.99 -16.04 13.86
CA ALA A 51 -10.26 -15.90 14.56
C ALA A 51 -10.28 -16.57 15.95
N LYS A 52 -9.27 -17.39 16.30
CA LYS A 52 -9.22 -18.08 17.59
C LYS A 52 -8.92 -17.11 18.72
N ASP A 53 -9.65 -17.24 19.84
CA ASP A 53 -9.40 -16.50 21.07
C ASP A 53 -7.94 -16.65 21.54
N LYS A 54 -7.25 -15.55 21.77
CA LYS A 54 -5.88 -15.52 22.25
C LYS A 54 -5.87 -15.39 23.76
N THR A 55 -5.59 -16.49 24.47
CA THR A 55 -5.37 -16.45 25.93
C THR A 55 -4.12 -15.63 26.24
N VAL A 56 -4.22 -14.75 27.22
CA VAL A 56 -3.13 -13.91 27.74
C VAL A 56 -2.93 -14.20 29.23
N TYR A 57 -1.81 -13.74 29.77
CA TYR A 57 -1.51 -13.90 31.19
C TYR A 57 -2.58 -13.21 32.04
N THR A 58 -3.03 -13.89 33.08
CA THR A 58 -3.96 -13.35 34.09
C THR A 58 -3.20 -13.10 35.38
N ASN A 59 -3.20 -11.86 35.86
CA ASN A 59 -2.53 -11.49 37.10
C ASN A 59 -3.13 -12.20 38.32
N LEU A 60 -2.32 -12.45 39.34
CA LEU A 60 -2.75 -13.09 40.60
C LEU A 60 -3.90 -12.31 41.31
N ALA A 61 -3.91 -11.00 41.17
CA ALA A 61 -5.03 -10.16 41.67
C ALA A 61 -6.39 -10.54 41.06
N GLN A 62 -6.39 -11.23 39.93
CA GLN A 62 -7.59 -11.73 39.23
C GLN A 62 -7.75 -13.25 39.36
N PHE A 63 -7.06 -13.90 40.30
CA PHE A 63 -7.17 -15.35 40.53
C PHE A 63 -8.66 -15.72 40.77
N ALA A 64 -8.95 -16.75 40.33
CA ALA A 64 -9.43 -17.72 39.48
C ALA A 64 -10.14 -17.14 38.24
N SER A 65 -9.40 -16.59 37.33
CA SER A 65 -9.91 -16.07 36.06
C SER A 65 -9.10 -16.57 34.88
N ARG A 66 -9.71 -16.50 33.69
CA ARG A 66 -9.04 -16.65 32.41
C ARG A 66 -9.16 -15.34 31.65
N SER A 67 -8.02 -14.76 31.25
CA SER A 67 -7.98 -13.57 30.42
C SER A 67 -7.71 -13.96 28.96
N TYR A 68 -8.47 -13.40 28.03
CA TYR A 68 -8.29 -13.64 26.60
C TYR A 68 -8.73 -12.46 25.75
N VAL A 69 -8.17 -12.36 24.56
CA VAL A 69 -8.54 -11.39 23.52
C VAL A 69 -9.28 -12.12 22.43
N LYS A 70 -10.44 -11.61 22.07
CA LYS A 70 -11.31 -12.10 21.01
C LYS A 70 -11.38 -11.08 19.87
N SER A 71 -11.06 -11.51 18.64
CA SER A 71 -11.28 -10.70 17.46
C SER A 71 -12.74 -10.81 17.02
N VAL A 72 -13.38 -9.67 16.74
CA VAL A 72 -14.74 -9.60 16.20
C VAL A 72 -14.77 -8.59 15.05
N PRO A 73 -15.64 -8.77 14.03
CA PRO A 73 -15.79 -7.79 12.96
C PRO A 73 -16.23 -6.43 13.51
N TYR A 74 -15.88 -5.37 12.80
CA TYR A 74 -16.44 -4.04 13.07
C TYR A 74 -17.93 -3.98 12.74
N GLY A 75 -18.33 -4.51 11.57
CA GLY A 75 -19.71 -4.47 11.08
C GLY A 75 -19.78 -4.17 9.58
N VAL A 76 -20.34 -3.03 9.21
CA VAL A 76 -20.42 -2.56 7.82
C VAL A 76 -19.19 -1.74 7.46
N THR A 77 -18.41 -2.21 6.49
CA THR A 77 -17.17 -1.55 6.05
C THR A 77 -17.31 -0.94 4.67
N LEU A 78 -16.69 0.22 4.47
CA LEU A 78 -16.57 0.87 3.16
C LEU A 78 -15.14 0.75 2.67
N ILE A 79 -14.95 0.24 1.45
CA ILE A 79 -13.67 0.19 0.74
C ILE A 79 -13.75 1.13 -0.45
N ILE A 80 -12.90 2.17 -0.48
CA ILE A 80 -12.77 3.08 -1.60
C ILE A 80 -11.43 2.84 -2.24
N SER A 81 -11.41 2.35 -3.48
CA SER A 81 -10.21 1.93 -4.19
C SER A 81 -9.82 2.86 -5.33
N PRO A 82 -8.51 2.98 -5.63
CA PRO A 82 -7.99 3.82 -6.70
C PRO A 82 -8.01 3.12 -8.06
N TRP A 83 -7.51 3.82 -9.07
CA TRP A 83 -7.53 3.42 -10.46
C TRP A 83 -6.23 2.74 -10.96
N ASN A 84 -5.12 2.83 -10.22
CA ASN A 84 -3.81 2.41 -10.73
C ASN A 84 -3.57 0.88 -10.68
N TYR A 85 -4.14 0.21 -9.70
CA TYR A 85 -4.26 -1.25 -9.61
C TYR A 85 -5.70 -1.57 -9.24
N PRO A 86 -6.66 -1.32 -10.16
CA PRO A 86 -8.07 -1.22 -9.82
C PRO A 86 -8.67 -2.53 -9.32
N PHE A 87 -8.21 -3.67 -9.84
CA PHE A 87 -8.67 -4.97 -9.39
C PHE A 87 -8.05 -5.36 -8.04
N LEU A 88 -6.72 -5.26 -7.91
CA LEU A 88 -6.01 -5.59 -6.69
C LEU A 88 -6.51 -4.79 -5.50
N LEU A 89 -6.49 -3.46 -5.64
CA LEU A 89 -6.77 -2.55 -4.51
C LEU A 89 -8.26 -2.45 -4.14
N ALA A 90 -9.15 -3.04 -4.94
CA ALA A 90 -10.55 -3.24 -4.57
C ALA A 90 -10.77 -4.59 -3.88
N ILE A 91 -10.15 -5.66 -4.40
CA ILE A 91 -10.48 -7.03 -3.99
C ILE A 91 -9.61 -7.52 -2.82
N GLU A 92 -8.37 -7.08 -2.69
CA GLU A 92 -7.52 -7.52 -1.58
C GLU A 92 -8.04 -7.02 -0.21
N PRO A 93 -8.39 -5.73 -0.03
CA PRO A 93 -9.05 -5.30 1.21
C PRO A 93 -10.41 -5.97 1.44
N LEU A 94 -11.15 -6.30 0.37
CA LEU A 94 -12.39 -7.09 0.48
C LEU A 94 -12.10 -8.47 1.10
N VAL A 95 -11.04 -9.15 0.64
CA VAL A 95 -10.66 -10.47 1.17
C VAL A 95 -10.37 -10.38 2.67
N ASP A 96 -9.65 -9.36 3.11
CA ASP A 96 -9.31 -9.12 4.51
C ASP A 96 -10.55 -8.83 5.35
N ALA A 97 -11.43 -7.96 4.86
CA ALA A 97 -12.68 -7.59 5.52
C ALA A 97 -13.63 -8.79 5.67
N LEU A 98 -13.78 -9.61 4.62
CA LEU A 98 -14.58 -10.84 4.67
C LEU A 98 -13.97 -11.90 5.59
N ALA A 99 -12.65 -12.02 5.61
CA ALA A 99 -11.95 -12.93 6.52
C ALA A 99 -12.17 -12.54 7.99
N ALA A 100 -12.28 -11.25 8.29
CA ALA A 100 -12.61 -10.73 9.62
C ALA A 100 -14.11 -10.85 9.96
N GLY A 101 -14.99 -11.12 8.99
CA GLY A 101 -16.43 -11.33 9.18
C GLY A 101 -17.30 -10.08 8.97
N ASN A 102 -16.80 -9.07 8.29
CA ASN A 102 -17.55 -7.84 7.99
C ASN A 102 -18.46 -8.01 6.77
N THR A 103 -19.46 -7.15 6.66
CA THR A 103 -20.16 -6.84 5.41
C THR A 103 -19.48 -5.66 4.73
N VAL A 104 -19.51 -5.60 3.40
CA VAL A 104 -18.66 -4.67 2.66
C VAL A 104 -19.40 -3.94 1.57
N ILE A 105 -19.17 -2.63 1.47
CA ILE A 105 -19.48 -1.83 0.29
C ILE A 105 -18.16 -1.43 -0.37
N ILE A 106 -18.02 -1.72 -1.67
CA ILE A 106 -16.86 -1.34 -2.47
C ILE A 106 -17.26 -0.17 -3.37
N LYS A 107 -16.47 0.90 -3.35
CA LYS A 107 -16.53 2.02 -4.30
C LYS A 107 -15.26 2.01 -5.15
N PRO A 108 -15.26 1.33 -6.32
CA PRO A 108 -14.14 1.37 -7.23
C PRO A 108 -14.02 2.74 -7.90
N SER A 109 -12.86 3.01 -8.51
CA SER A 109 -12.59 4.30 -9.13
C SER A 109 -13.35 4.48 -10.45
N GLU A 110 -13.87 5.66 -10.67
CA GLU A 110 -14.48 6.11 -11.94
C GLU A 110 -13.46 6.22 -13.08
N TYR A 111 -12.16 6.34 -12.77
CA TYR A 111 -11.11 6.46 -13.79
C TYR A 111 -10.73 5.11 -14.42
N SER A 112 -11.14 3.99 -13.83
CA SER A 112 -10.98 2.64 -14.36
C SER A 112 -12.33 1.97 -14.62
N PRO A 113 -13.14 2.48 -15.56
CA PRO A 113 -14.53 2.08 -15.72
C PRO A 113 -14.70 0.63 -16.14
N ALA A 114 -13.85 0.11 -17.04
CA ALA A 114 -13.94 -1.27 -17.49
C ALA A 114 -13.68 -2.27 -16.35
N THR A 115 -12.66 -2.02 -15.54
CA THR A 115 -12.36 -2.87 -14.38
C THR A 115 -13.44 -2.74 -13.30
N SER A 116 -13.98 -1.54 -13.08
CA SER A 116 -15.07 -1.29 -12.12
C SER A 116 -16.35 -2.04 -12.49
N GLU A 117 -16.68 -2.11 -13.78
CA GLU A 117 -17.82 -2.88 -14.29
C GLU A 117 -17.62 -4.39 -14.06
N VAL A 118 -16.42 -4.91 -14.40
CA VAL A 118 -16.10 -6.33 -14.18
C VAL A 118 -16.14 -6.69 -12.68
N ILE A 119 -15.64 -5.83 -11.80
CA ILE A 119 -15.74 -6.03 -10.35
C ILE A 119 -17.20 -6.06 -9.91
N SER A 120 -18.03 -5.13 -10.39
CA SER A 120 -19.45 -5.06 -10.04
C SER A 120 -20.19 -6.32 -10.46
N GLU A 121 -20.00 -6.78 -11.69
CA GLU A 121 -20.60 -8.01 -12.20
C GLU A 121 -20.12 -9.25 -11.44
N LEU A 122 -18.80 -9.38 -11.24
CA LEU A 122 -18.21 -10.51 -10.51
C LEU A 122 -18.80 -10.63 -9.10
N ILE A 123 -18.85 -9.52 -8.36
CA ILE A 123 -19.35 -9.50 -6.98
C ILE A 123 -20.85 -9.78 -6.91
N SER A 124 -21.65 -9.17 -7.76
CA SER A 124 -23.12 -9.36 -7.77
C SER A 124 -23.53 -10.80 -8.13
N ASN A 125 -22.71 -11.51 -8.90
CA ASN A 125 -22.98 -12.90 -9.29
C ASN A 125 -22.66 -13.91 -8.16
N ILE A 126 -21.86 -13.54 -7.15
CA ILE A 126 -21.38 -14.50 -6.14
C ILE A 126 -21.80 -14.16 -4.70
N PHE A 127 -22.17 -12.91 -4.44
CA PHE A 127 -22.60 -12.46 -3.11
C PHE A 127 -23.98 -11.82 -3.14
N PRO A 128 -24.83 -12.06 -2.13
CA PRO A 128 -26.03 -11.26 -1.95
C PRO A 128 -25.63 -9.81 -1.61
N ARG A 129 -26.45 -8.87 -2.10
CA ARG A 129 -26.17 -7.43 -1.95
C ARG A 129 -26.06 -6.97 -0.48
N GLU A 130 -26.76 -7.66 0.41
CA GLU A 130 -26.76 -7.40 1.85
C GLU A 130 -25.41 -7.80 2.51
N TYR A 131 -24.60 -8.60 1.83
CA TYR A 131 -23.32 -9.06 2.33
C TYR A 131 -22.16 -8.33 1.67
N VAL A 132 -22.12 -8.26 0.33
CA VAL A 132 -21.14 -7.46 -0.42
C VAL A 132 -21.85 -6.72 -1.54
N ALA A 133 -21.70 -5.40 -1.57
CA ALA A 133 -22.24 -4.55 -2.62
C ALA A 133 -21.13 -3.74 -3.30
N VAL A 134 -21.31 -3.46 -4.58
CA VAL A 134 -20.47 -2.52 -5.34
C VAL A 134 -21.31 -1.31 -5.71
N VAL A 135 -20.80 -0.12 -5.42
CA VAL A 135 -21.39 1.16 -5.82
C VAL A 135 -20.44 1.81 -6.81
N THR A 136 -20.83 1.81 -8.08
CA THR A 136 -20.13 2.56 -9.13
C THR A 136 -20.60 4.02 -9.13
N GLY A 137 -19.90 4.89 -9.83
CA GLY A 137 -20.21 6.31 -9.92
C GLY A 137 -18.99 7.18 -9.64
N GLU A 138 -19.20 8.47 -9.66
CA GLU A 138 -18.15 9.48 -9.58
C GLU A 138 -18.02 10.07 -8.16
N LYS A 139 -17.63 11.32 -8.10
CA LYS A 139 -17.40 12.05 -6.84
C LYS A 139 -18.67 12.19 -6.00
N GLU A 140 -19.83 12.35 -6.63
CA GLU A 140 -21.12 12.55 -5.94
C GLU A 140 -21.53 11.30 -5.18
N GLU A 141 -21.42 10.12 -5.81
CA GLU A 141 -21.69 8.84 -5.15
C GLU A 141 -20.71 8.58 -4.00
N SER A 142 -19.45 8.94 -4.18
CA SER A 142 -18.45 8.85 -3.10
C SER A 142 -18.81 9.74 -1.90
N ILE A 143 -19.25 10.97 -2.14
CA ILE A 143 -19.73 11.89 -1.08
C ILE A 143 -21.00 11.35 -0.43
N CYS A 144 -21.94 10.81 -1.22
CA CYS A 144 -23.17 10.21 -0.71
C CYS A 144 -22.86 9.04 0.24
N LEU A 145 -21.93 8.16 -0.14
CA LEU A 145 -21.47 7.06 0.74
C LEU A 145 -20.83 7.59 2.01
N LEU A 146 -19.93 8.57 1.92
CA LEU A 146 -19.23 9.13 3.08
C LEU A 146 -20.16 9.90 4.05
N ASN A 147 -21.35 10.25 3.64
CA ASN A 147 -22.40 10.80 4.51
C ASN A 147 -23.23 9.71 5.22
N GLN A 148 -23.04 8.43 4.87
CA GLN A 148 -23.65 7.31 5.59
C GLN A 148 -22.77 6.90 6.77
N LYS A 149 -23.37 6.16 7.71
CA LYS A 149 -22.64 5.61 8.85
C LYS A 149 -22.02 4.27 8.48
N PHE A 150 -20.72 4.18 8.58
CA PHE A 150 -19.94 2.94 8.48
C PHE A 150 -19.25 2.65 9.81
N ASP A 151 -18.98 1.36 10.05
CA ASP A 151 -18.23 0.91 11.23
C ASP A 151 -16.71 0.90 10.97
N TYR A 152 -16.30 0.91 9.71
CA TYR A 152 -14.91 1.03 9.28
C TYR A 152 -14.82 1.59 7.85
N ILE A 153 -13.77 2.39 7.55
CA ILE A 153 -13.48 2.86 6.20
C ILE A 153 -12.03 2.52 5.85
N PHE A 154 -11.84 1.84 4.73
CA PHE A 154 -10.54 1.59 4.10
C PHE A 154 -10.44 2.39 2.81
N PHE A 155 -9.41 3.20 2.71
CA PHE A 155 -9.20 4.07 1.56
C PHE A 155 -7.78 3.93 1.03
N THR A 156 -7.65 3.81 -0.29
CA THR A 156 -6.39 3.94 -1.01
C THR A 156 -6.51 5.04 -2.05
N GLY A 157 -5.58 6.00 -2.05
CA GLY A 157 -5.61 7.11 -3.00
C GLY A 157 -4.72 8.29 -2.61
N SER A 158 -5.10 9.49 -3.07
CA SER A 158 -4.30 10.70 -2.81
C SER A 158 -4.43 11.20 -1.36
N LYS A 159 -3.39 11.86 -0.89
CA LYS A 159 -3.31 12.46 0.46
C LYS A 159 -4.48 13.42 0.74
N ASP A 160 -4.85 14.26 -0.22
CA ASP A 160 -5.92 15.25 -0.01
C ASP A 160 -7.29 14.59 0.13
N VAL A 161 -7.57 13.55 -0.66
CA VAL A 161 -8.80 12.77 -0.53
C VAL A 161 -8.80 11.98 0.78
N GLY A 162 -7.68 11.40 1.18
CA GLY A 162 -7.53 10.73 2.48
C GLY A 162 -7.84 11.65 3.66
N LYS A 163 -7.32 12.88 3.65
CA LYS A 163 -7.65 13.90 4.65
C LYS A 163 -9.15 14.25 4.67
N PHE A 164 -9.77 14.34 3.49
CA PHE A 164 -11.21 14.58 3.39
C PHE A 164 -12.03 13.42 3.99
N ILE A 165 -11.67 12.18 3.67
CA ILE A 165 -12.33 10.97 4.21
C ILE A 165 -12.18 10.91 5.73
N MET A 166 -10.98 11.17 6.25
CA MET A 166 -10.72 11.19 7.68
C MET A 166 -11.59 12.23 8.41
N LYS A 167 -11.75 13.43 7.83
CA LYS A 167 -12.66 14.44 8.37
C LYS A 167 -14.11 13.97 8.40
N LYS A 168 -14.59 13.32 7.34
CA LYS A 168 -15.95 12.75 7.27
C LYS A 168 -16.15 11.59 8.25
N ALA A 169 -15.18 10.71 8.39
CA ALA A 169 -15.21 9.60 9.34
C ALA A 169 -15.32 10.09 10.79
N ALA A 170 -14.71 11.23 11.12
CA ALA A 170 -14.75 11.83 12.44
C ALA A 170 -16.17 12.19 12.91
N ASP A 171 -17.09 12.53 12.00
CA ASP A 171 -18.49 12.85 12.31
C ASP A 171 -19.21 11.68 13.00
N ASN A 172 -18.79 10.42 12.71
CA ASN A 172 -19.36 9.20 13.26
C ASN A 172 -18.39 8.43 14.16
N LEU A 173 -17.19 8.97 14.46
CA LEU A 173 -16.08 8.28 15.14
C LEU A 173 -15.69 6.97 14.44
N THR A 174 -15.85 6.90 13.13
CA THR A 174 -15.52 5.74 12.31
C THR A 174 -13.99 5.60 12.19
N PRO A 175 -13.39 4.48 12.59
CA PRO A 175 -11.97 4.23 12.37
C PRO A 175 -11.66 4.10 10.89
N VAL A 176 -10.45 4.54 10.50
CA VAL A 176 -10.01 4.53 9.10
C VAL A 176 -8.64 3.88 8.94
N THR A 177 -8.43 3.20 7.82
CA THR A 177 -7.12 2.92 7.26
C THR A 177 -6.96 3.74 5.99
N LEU A 178 -5.83 4.43 5.87
CA LEU A 178 -5.50 5.27 4.74
C LEU A 178 -4.19 4.80 4.12
N GLU A 179 -4.26 4.30 2.89
CA GLU A 179 -3.10 3.95 2.07
C GLU A 179 -2.90 5.06 1.04
N LEU A 180 -1.88 5.86 1.25
CA LEU A 180 -1.61 7.07 0.49
C LEU A 180 -0.34 6.87 -0.36
N GLY A 181 0.25 7.94 -0.84
CA GLY A 181 1.46 7.89 -1.64
C GLY A 181 2.64 8.55 -0.95
N GLY A 182 3.51 9.11 -1.76
CA GLY A 182 4.66 9.88 -1.32
C GLY A 182 5.83 9.76 -2.29
N LYS A 183 6.85 10.60 -2.10
CA LYS A 183 8.06 10.54 -2.91
C LYS A 183 9.01 9.48 -2.37
N SER A 184 8.86 8.23 -2.84
CA SER A 184 9.64 7.07 -2.40
C SER A 184 11.09 7.13 -2.91
N PRO A 185 12.10 7.37 -2.04
CA PRO A 185 13.49 7.44 -2.45
C PRO A 185 14.08 6.07 -2.78
N CYS A 186 14.94 6.03 -3.78
CA CYS A 186 15.76 4.88 -4.12
C CYS A 186 17.24 5.25 -3.96
N ILE A 187 17.87 4.77 -2.91
CA ILE A 187 19.24 5.09 -2.53
C ILE A 187 20.17 4.05 -3.16
N VAL A 188 21.21 4.50 -3.87
CA VAL A 188 22.24 3.63 -4.46
C VAL A 188 23.60 4.09 -3.99
N ASP A 189 24.26 3.28 -3.15
CA ASP A 189 25.60 3.59 -2.66
C ASP A 189 26.72 3.02 -3.55
N ASP A 190 27.96 3.44 -3.28
CA ASP A 190 29.15 3.07 -4.05
C ASP A 190 29.52 1.58 -3.93
N THR A 191 28.87 0.82 -3.04
CA THR A 191 29.07 -0.64 -2.89
C THR A 191 28.04 -1.47 -3.65
N ALA A 192 27.02 -0.81 -4.22
CA ALA A 192 25.93 -1.50 -4.91
C ALA A 192 26.42 -2.25 -6.16
N LYS A 193 25.76 -3.39 -6.47
CA LYS A 193 25.93 -4.09 -7.77
C LYS A 193 25.17 -3.33 -8.84
N ILE A 194 25.81 -2.30 -9.41
CA ILE A 194 25.18 -1.29 -10.27
C ILE A 194 24.35 -1.89 -11.42
N PRO A 195 24.84 -2.87 -12.21
CA PRO A 195 24.01 -3.46 -13.29
C PRO A 195 22.73 -4.14 -12.78
N LEU A 196 22.80 -4.80 -11.62
CA LEU A 196 21.64 -5.43 -10.99
C LEU A 196 20.68 -4.39 -10.40
N ALA A 197 21.22 -3.36 -9.74
CA ALA A 197 20.44 -2.24 -9.23
C ALA A 197 19.67 -1.56 -10.35
N ALA A 198 20.34 -1.19 -11.44
CA ALA A 198 19.73 -0.60 -12.63
C ALA A 198 18.58 -1.46 -13.19
N LYS A 199 18.79 -2.79 -13.31
CA LYS A 199 17.78 -3.72 -13.80
C LYS A 199 16.52 -3.72 -12.92
N ARG A 200 16.69 -3.77 -11.60
CA ARG A 200 15.59 -3.80 -10.62
C ARG A 200 14.88 -2.45 -10.50
N ILE A 201 15.62 -1.36 -10.52
CA ILE A 201 15.07 0.00 -10.51
C ILE A 201 14.22 0.24 -11.77
N VAL A 202 14.72 -0.11 -12.95
CA VAL A 202 14.00 0.04 -14.22
C VAL A 202 12.71 -0.78 -14.22
N PHE A 203 12.76 -2.01 -13.72
CA PHE A 203 11.55 -2.82 -13.56
C PHE A 203 10.53 -2.13 -12.67
N GLY A 204 10.90 -1.79 -11.43
CA GLY A 204 9.92 -1.25 -10.45
C GLY A 204 9.48 0.18 -10.74
N LYS A 205 10.35 1.01 -11.39
CA LYS A 205 9.97 2.37 -11.78
C LYS A 205 8.95 2.40 -12.92
N TYR A 206 9.14 1.55 -13.94
CA TYR A 206 8.32 1.64 -15.14
C TYR A 206 7.19 0.60 -15.19
N LEU A 207 7.05 -0.24 -14.16
CA LEU A 207 5.87 -1.05 -13.93
C LEU A 207 4.63 -0.14 -13.87
N ASN A 208 3.55 -0.49 -14.56
CA ASN A 208 2.34 0.35 -14.68
C ASN A 208 2.63 1.80 -15.14
N CYS A 209 3.64 1.99 -15.99
CA CYS A 209 4.12 3.32 -16.40
C CYS A 209 4.48 4.24 -15.21
N GLY A 210 4.94 3.68 -14.10
CA GLY A 210 5.28 4.43 -12.89
C GLY A 210 4.08 4.92 -12.07
N GLN A 211 2.87 4.52 -12.41
CA GLN A 211 1.63 4.87 -11.70
C GLN A 211 1.43 3.95 -10.49
N THR A 212 2.42 3.94 -9.59
CA THR A 212 2.51 3.03 -8.45
C THR A 212 2.97 3.80 -7.22
N CYS A 213 2.21 3.72 -6.14
CA CYS A 213 2.46 4.44 -4.88
C CYS A 213 3.82 4.09 -4.22
N VAL A 214 4.37 2.93 -4.56
CA VAL A 214 5.70 2.46 -4.11
C VAL A 214 6.74 2.45 -5.24
N ALA A 215 6.47 3.03 -6.41
CA ALA A 215 7.50 3.16 -7.43
C ALA A 215 8.69 3.99 -6.90
N PRO A 216 9.93 3.64 -7.23
CA PRO A 216 11.04 4.58 -7.03
C PRO A 216 10.68 5.94 -7.64
N ASP A 217 10.43 6.94 -6.80
CA ASP A 217 10.00 8.24 -7.30
C ASP A 217 11.19 9.06 -7.78
N TYR A 218 12.32 8.94 -7.08
CA TYR A 218 13.61 9.51 -7.46
C TYR A 218 14.76 8.64 -6.96
N ILE A 219 15.94 8.81 -7.56
CA ILE A 219 17.17 8.16 -7.12
C ILE A 219 18.04 9.16 -6.35
N LEU A 220 18.56 8.71 -5.21
CA LEU A 220 19.69 9.31 -4.51
C LEU A 220 20.92 8.44 -4.75
N CYS A 221 21.84 8.90 -5.57
CA CYS A 221 22.99 8.14 -6.03
C CYS A 221 24.30 8.70 -5.43
N ASP A 222 25.19 7.84 -4.94
CA ASP A 222 26.56 8.27 -4.63
C ASP A 222 27.19 8.91 -5.88
N LYS A 223 27.75 10.11 -5.70
CA LYS A 223 28.31 10.92 -6.80
C LYS A 223 29.35 10.17 -7.63
N LYS A 224 30.09 9.23 -7.02
CA LYS A 224 31.17 8.45 -7.68
C LYS A 224 30.63 7.50 -8.75
N ILE A 225 29.42 6.96 -8.56
CA ILE A 225 28.86 5.93 -9.44
C ILE A 225 27.77 6.44 -10.38
N LYS A 226 27.45 7.75 -10.34
CA LYS A 226 26.31 8.35 -11.09
C LYS A 226 26.35 7.99 -12.58
N ASN A 227 27.49 8.21 -13.24
CA ASN A 227 27.60 8.02 -14.69
C ASN A 227 27.46 6.55 -15.09
N GLU A 228 28.00 5.63 -14.29
CA GLU A 228 27.86 4.19 -14.48
C GLU A 228 26.40 3.76 -14.30
N LEU A 229 25.74 4.23 -13.23
CA LEU A 229 24.33 3.94 -12.95
C LEU A 229 23.42 4.43 -14.09
N ILE A 230 23.60 5.66 -14.56
CA ILE A 230 22.83 6.22 -15.69
C ILE A 230 23.03 5.36 -16.94
N SER A 231 24.28 4.97 -17.26
CA SER A 231 24.58 4.13 -18.40
C SER A 231 23.88 2.76 -18.30
N CYS A 232 23.91 2.13 -17.13
CA CYS A 232 23.24 0.86 -16.89
C CYS A 232 21.71 1.00 -16.99
N ILE A 233 21.10 2.06 -16.43
CA ILE A 233 19.66 2.33 -16.53
C ILE A 233 19.24 2.49 -17.98
N LYS A 234 19.96 3.29 -18.79
CA LYS A 234 19.68 3.46 -20.22
C LYS A 234 19.71 2.12 -20.98
N ASN A 235 20.69 1.28 -20.70
CA ASN A 235 20.82 -0.04 -21.30
C ASN A 235 19.66 -0.96 -20.89
N GLU A 236 19.27 -0.94 -19.62
CA GLU A 236 18.15 -1.76 -19.12
C GLU A 236 16.80 -1.28 -19.66
N ILE A 237 16.56 0.02 -19.80
CA ILE A 237 15.36 0.56 -20.48
C ILE A 237 15.28 0.02 -21.91
N LYS A 238 16.39 0.07 -22.65
CA LYS A 238 16.42 -0.46 -24.03
C LYS A 238 16.19 -1.97 -24.09
N LYS A 239 16.68 -2.74 -23.12
CA LYS A 239 16.47 -4.21 -23.06
C LYS A 239 15.02 -4.55 -22.71
N GLN A 240 14.42 -3.88 -21.72
CA GLN A 240 13.10 -4.21 -21.20
C GLN A 240 11.98 -3.67 -22.11
N PHE A 241 12.14 -2.48 -22.68
CA PHE A 241 11.08 -1.79 -23.44
C PHE A 241 11.34 -1.70 -24.96
N GLY A 242 12.53 -2.10 -25.42
CA GLY A 242 12.91 -2.05 -26.83
C GLY A 242 13.45 -0.68 -27.25
N LYS A 243 13.61 -0.49 -28.57
CA LYS A 243 14.10 0.77 -29.17
C LYS A 243 13.02 1.84 -29.25
N ASN A 244 11.76 1.44 -29.31
CA ASN A 244 10.61 2.33 -29.37
C ASN A 244 9.56 1.91 -28.32
N PRO A 245 9.69 2.37 -27.06
CA PRO A 245 8.78 2.00 -25.99
C PRO A 245 7.31 2.39 -26.26
N LEU A 246 7.05 3.46 -27.03
CA LEU A 246 5.70 3.90 -27.38
C LEU A 246 4.93 2.88 -28.23
N GLU A 247 5.63 2.04 -29.00
CA GLU A 247 5.04 0.98 -29.83
C GLU A 247 5.05 -0.40 -29.13
N ASN A 248 5.63 -0.49 -27.94
CA ASN A 248 5.68 -1.75 -27.21
C ASN A 248 4.29 -2.11 -26.67
N GLU A 249 3.70 -3.20 -27.15
CA GLU A 249 2.37 -3.67 -26.74
C GLU A 249 2.28 -4.09 -25.27
N ASN A 250 3.42 -4.41 -24.64
CA ASN A 250 3.50 -4.76 -23.23
C ASN A 250 3.71 -3.55 -22.31
N TYR A 251 3.91 -2.36 -22.88
CA TYR A 251 4.06 -1.13 -22.14
C TYR A 251 2.70 -0.41 -22.02
N GLY A 252 2.27 -0.11 -20.81
CA GLY A 252 0.97 0.48 -20.52
C GLY A 252 0.80 1.93 -21.02
N LYS A 253 -0.23 2.59 -20.50
CA LYS A 253 -0.53 4.01 -20.80
C LYS A 253 -0.84 4.76 -19.51
N ILE A 254 -0.81 6.08 -19.56
CA ILE A 254 -1.31 6.94 -18.49
C ILE A 254 -2.84 6.89 -18.49
N ILE A 255 -3.42 6.85 -17.30
CA ILE A 255 -4.86 6.58 -17.12
C ILE A 255 -5.78 7.56 -17.86
N ASN A 256 -5.44 8.85 -17.89
CA ASN A 256 -6.25 9.88 -18.55
C ASN A 256 -5.42 11.13 -18.95
N ASN A 257 -6.01 12.02 -19.74
CA ASN A 257 -5.38 13.24 -20.22
C ASN A 257 -4.90 14.15 -19.09
N ARG A 258 -5.66 14.30 -18.01
CA ARG A 258 -5.28 15.17 -16.88
C ARG A 258 -3.96 14.73 -16.26
N HIS A 259 -3.79 13.43 -15.98
CA HIS A 259 -2.54 12.90 -15.44
C HIS A 259 -1.41 12.93 -16.47
N PHE A 260 -1.71 12.67 -17.73
CA PHE A 260 -0.75 12.76 -18.83
C PHE A 260 -0.16 14.18 -18.94
N GLU A 261 -0.99 15.21 -19.03
CA GLU A 261 -0.54 16.59 -19.10
C GLU A 261 0.24 17.03 -17.86
N ARG A 262 -0.19 16.58 -16.67
CA ARG A 262 0.53 16.83 -15.42
C ARG A 262 1.96 16.28 -15.49
N ILE A 263 2.12 15.02 -15.92
CA ILE A 263 3.43 14.37 -15.98
C ILE A 263 4.34 15.05 -17.03
N ILE A 264 3.80 15.42 -18.20
CA ILE A 264 4.59 16.14 -19.23
C ILE A 264 5.14 17.45 -18.67
N LYS A 265 4.37 18.18 -17.89
CA LYS A 265 4.81 19.46 -17.27
C LYS A 265 5.94 19.27 -16.23
N LEU A 266 6.14 18.06 -15.72
CA LEU A 266 7.26 17.76 -14.80
C LEU A 266 8.59 17.49 -15.53
N ILE A 267 8.56 17.28 -16.84
CA ILE A 267 9.74 16.94 -17.64
C ILE A 267 10.48 18.21 -18.06
N ASP A 268 11.62 18.47 -17.45
CA ASP A 268 12.57 19.47 -17.92
C ASP A 268 13.39 18.88 -19.08
N THR A 269 13.16 19.40 -20.28
CA THR A 269 13.76 18.90 -21.52
C THR A 269 15.29 19.00 -21.54
N ASP A 270 15.85 20.01 -20.87
CA ASP A 270 17.31 20.23 -20.81
C ASP A 270 18.02 19.20 -19.89
N LYS A 271 17.26 18.49 -19.05
CA LYS A 271 17.77 17.47 -18.12
C LYS A 271 17.56 16.04 -18.58
N ILE A 272 16.94 15.84 -19.74
CA ILE A 272 16.67 14.50 -20.28
C ILE A 272 17.98 13.82 -20.70
N VAL A 273 18.26 12.67 -20.15
CA VAL A 273 19.37 11.81 -20.57
C VAL A 273 18.91 10.54 -21.27
N CYS A 274 17.62 10.20 -21.17
CA CYS A 274 17.00 9.06 -21.86
C CYS A 274 15.49 9.28 -21.96
N GLY A 275 14.86 8.87 -23.06
CA GLY A 275 13.41 8.98 -23.27
C GLY A 275 12.96 10.40 -23.61
N GLY A 276 11.83 10.82 -23.05
CA GLY A 276 11.26 12.16 -23.20
C GLY A 276 10.23 12.29 -24.32
N ARG A 277 10.11 11.31 -25.23
CA ARG A 277 9.06 11.31 -26.25
C ARG A 277 7.72 10.85 -25.65
N TYR A 278 6.63 11.28 -26.24
CA TYR A 278 5.28 10.89 -25.84
C TYR A 278 4.32 10.87 -27.03
N ASP A 279 3.20 10.19 -26.86
CA ASP A 279 2.09 10.18 -27.81
C ASP A 279 0.78 10.49 -27.07
N GLU A 280 0.20 11.65 -27.37
CA GLU A 280 -1.02 12.14 -26.76
C GLU A 280 -2.24 11.27 -27.09
N LYS A 281 -2.28 10.66 -28.28
CA LYS A 281 -3.42 9.85 -28.72
C LYS A 281 -3.52 8.55 -27.93
N SER A 282 -2.39 7.90 -27.68
CA SER A 282 -2.32 6.67 -26.90
C SER A 282 -2.10 6.91 -25.40
N LEU A 283 -1.90 8.16 -24.97
CA LEU A 283 -1.54 8.54 -23.59
C LEU A 283 -0.26 7.86 -23.09
N ARG A 284 0.70 7.61 -23.99
CA ARG A 284 1.97 6.96 -23.66
C ARG A 284 3.08 7.99 -23.52
N ILE A 285 3.89 7.81 -22.47
CA ILE A 285 5.12 8.58 -22.22
C ILE A 285 6.25 7.57 -22.10
N GLU A 286 7.35 7.77 -22.83
CA GLU A 286 8.51 6.89 -22.74
C GLU A 286 9.08 6.83 -21.33
N PRO A 287 9.71 5.70 -20.94
CA PRO A 287 10.61 5.66 -19.81
C PRO A 287 11.63 6.79 -19.91
N THR A 288 11.49 7.80 -19.03
CA THR A 288 12.28 9.04 -19.08
C THR A 288 13.19 9.13 -17.87
N VAL A 289 14.45 9.47 -18.10
CA VAL A 289 15.45 9.68 -17.03
C VAL A 289 15.94 11.12 -17.09
N LEU A 290 15.94 11.80 -15.95
CA LEU A 290 16.45 13.16 -15.80
C LEU A 290 17.74 13.15 -14.95
N ASP A 291 18.77 13.85 -15.40
CA ASP A 291 20.02 14.08 -14.68
C ASP A 291 20.15 15.55 -14.28
N ASN A 292 21.09 15.84 -13.37
CA ASN A 292 21.34 17.16 -12.82
C ASN A 292 20.08 17.82 -12.21
N VAL A 293 19.24 16.97 -11.60
CA VAL A 293 18.03 17.40 -10.91
C VAL A 293 18.40 17.97 -9.53
N THR A 294 17.71 19.04 -9.15
CA THR A 294 17.80 19.67 -7.83
C THR A 294 16.48 19.54 -7.08
N LEU A 295 16.48 19.75 -5.79
CA LEU A 295 15.28 19.70 -4.95
C LEU A 295 14.25 20.78 -5.30
N SER A 296 14.66 21.85 -6.00
CA SER A 296 13.78 22.94 -6.44
C SER A 296 13.12 22.70 -7.79
N ASP A 297 13.46 21.63 -8.50
CA ASP A 297 12.86 21.31 -9.79
C ASP A 297 11.41 20.83 -9.63
N SER A 298 10.57 21.11 -10.60
CA SER A 298 9.14 20.75 -10.60
C SER A 298 8.89 19.27 -10.33
N VAL A 299 9.74 18.41 -10.90
CA VAL A 299 9.68 16.94 -10.72
C VAL A 299 9.93 16.49 -9.28
N MET A 300 10.50 17.35 -8.42
CA MET A 300 10.74 17.08 -7.01
C MET A 300 9.67 17.65 -6.07
N MET A 301 8.76 18.50 -6.56
CA MET A 301 7.78 19.20 -5.73
C MET A 301 6.55 18.34 -5.36
N GLU A 302 6.26 17.28 -6.13
CA GLU A 302 5.13 16.39 -5.91
C GLU A 302 5.51 14.94 -6.24
N GLU A 303 4.71 13.98 -5.82
CA GLU A 303 4.81 12.58 -6.26
C GLU A 303 4.60 12.51 -7.78
N ILE A 304 5.55 11.91 -8.50
CA ILE A 304 5.54 11.90 -9.98
C ILE A 304 4.38 11.06 -10.51
N PHE A 305 4.18 9.86 -9.95
CA PHE A 305 3.15 8.91 -10.36
C PHE A 305 3.09 8.70 -11.88
N GLY A 306 4.28 8.51 -12.45
CA GLY A 306 4.50 8.42 -13.90
C GLY A 306 5.90 7.96 -14.26
N PRO A 307 6.19 7.76 -15.57
CA PRO A 307 7.42 7.12 -16.04
C PRO A 307 8.60 8.09 -16.16
N VAL A 308 8.77 8.97 -15.18
CA VAL A 308 9.89 9.93 -15.12
C VAL A 308 10.73 9.63 -13.88
N LEU A 309 12.02 9.44 -14.06
CA LEU A 309 12.97 9.06 -13.02
C LEU A 309 14.07 10.13 -12.90
N PRO A 310 13.95 11.07 -11.95
CA PRO A 310 15.01 12.02 -11.64
C PRO A 310 16.12 11.37 -10.81
N ILE A 311 17.36 11.77 -11.09
CA ILE A 311 18.55 11.32 -10.39
C ILE A 311 19.24 12.52 -9.71
N LEU A 312 19.33 12.45 -8.39
CA LEU A 312 20.10 13.36 -7.54
C LEU A 312 21.33 12.64 -7.02
N THR A 313 22.35 13.40 -6.64
CA THR A 313 23.57 12.85 -6.05
C THR A 313 23.75 13.29 -4.62
N TYR A 314 24.44 12.47 -3.84
CA TYR A 314 24.90 12.79 -2.50
C TYR A 314 26.40 12.49 -2.35
N GLU A 315 27.05 13.07 -1.36
CA GLU A 315 28.45 12.83 -1.04
C GLU A 315 28.62 11.91 0.19
N ASN A 316 27.65 11.94 1.10
CA ASN A 316 27.61 11.07 2.27
C ASN A 316 26.19 10.69 2.68
N LEU A 317 26.04 9.55 3.39
CA LEU A 317 24.71 9.03 3.78
C LEU A 317 24.01 9.84 4.89
N ASP A 318 24.71 10.78 5.59
CA ASP A 318 24.04 11.66 6.55
C ASP A 318 23.18 12.69 5.83
N GLU A 319 23.63 13.17 4.66
CA GLU A 319 22.82 14.01 3.77
C GLU A 319 21.52 13.27 3.33
N VAL A 320 21.65 11.99 2.99
CA VAL A 320 20.50 11.16 2.61
C VAL A 320 19.50 11.03 3.75
N VAL A 321 19.98 10.73 4.96
CA VAL A 321 19.13 10.59 6.16
C VAL A 321 18.43 11.92 6.46
N SER A 322 19.14 13.04 6.40
CA SER A 322 18.53 14.37 6.61
C SER A 322 17.47 14.66 5.56
N LEU A 323 17.80 14.48 4.28
CA LEU A 323 16.88 14.77 3.17
C LEU A 323 15.58 13.94 3.27
N VAL A 324 15.68 12.66 3.59
CA VAL A 324 14.50 11.79 3.74
C VAL A 324 13.66 12.20 4.95
N ASN A 325 14.31 12.56 6.08
CA ASN A 325 13.59 12.88 7.31
C ASN A 325 13.03 14.31 7.35
N ASP A 326 13.65 15.24 6.62
CA ASP A 326 13.16 16.62 6.48
C ASP A 326 11.94 16.71 5.54
N GLY A 327 11.76 15.70 4.68
CA GLY A 327 10.60 15.56 3.81
C GLY A 327 9.37 14.91 4.47
N GLU A 328 8.31 14.76 3.68
CA GLU A 328 7.15 13.93 4.07
C GLU A 328 7.59 12.47 4.13
N LYS A 329 7.10 11.72 5.13
CA LYS A 329 7.42 10.30 5.30
C LYS A 329 6.88 9.49 4.13
N PRO A 330 7.73 8.88 3.28
CA PRO A 330 7.28 8.18 2.09
C PRO A 330 6.64 6.82 2.44
N LEU A 331 5.80 6.33 1.54
CA LEU A 331 5.23 4.98 1.67
C LEU A 331 6.30 3.90 1.53
N ALA A 332 7.28 4.09 0.62
CA ALA A 332 8.37 3.15 0.45
C ALA A 332 9.75 3.84 0.46
N LEU A 333 10.77 3.06 0.85
CA LEU A 333 12.18 3.42 0.75
C LEU A 333 12.99 2.22 0.28
N TYR A 334 13.94 2.47 -0.63
CA TYR A 334 14.80 1.43 -1.20
C TYR A 334 16.27 1.79 -1.00
N ILE A 335 17.08 0.77 -0.69
CA ILE A 335 18.54 0.92 -0.62
C ILE A 335 19.24 -0.22 -1.37
N PHE A 336 20.09 0.13 -2.31
CA PHE A 336 21.03 -0.77 -2.98
C PHE A 336 22.42 -0.58 -2.40
N SER A 337 22.91 -1.61 -1.71
CA SER A 337 24.20 -1.59 -1.01
C SER A 337 24.64 -3.01 -0.69
N GLU A 338 25.94 -3.28 -0.73
CA GLU A 338 26.55 -4.49 -0.17
C GLU A 338 27.13 -4.22 1.24
N ASN A 339 27.14 -2.96 1.68
CA ASN A 339 27.66 -2.56 2.99
C ASN A 339 26.56 -2.62 4.06
N LYS A 340 26.65 -3.61 4.95
CA LYS A 340 25.68 -3.80 6.05
C LYS A 340 25.55 -2.59 6.99
N LYS A 341 26.62 -1.79 7.18
CA LYS A 341 26.56 -0.59 8.02
C LYS A 341 25.72 0.50 7.35
N ASN A 342 25.89 0.67 6.02
CA ASN A 342 25.09 1.61 5.24
C ASN A 342 23.62 1.22 5.23
N ILE A 343 23.32 -0.08 4.99
CA ILE A 343 21.96 -0.63 5.06
C ILE A 343 21.34 -0.34 6.44
N SER A 344 22.05 -0.71 7.53
CA SER A 344 21.56 -0.47 8.89
C SER A 344 21.37 1.02 9.19
N LYS A 345 22.28 1.89 8.72
CA LYS A 345 22.17 3.34 8.90
C LYS A 345 20.88 3.88 8.30
N ILE A 346 20.57 3.53 7.06
CA ILE A 346 19.35 3.99 6.36
C ILE A 346 18.11 3.37 6.98
N THR A 347 18.06 2.04 7.14
CA THR A 347 16.86 1.35 7.64
C THR A 347 16.52 1.69 9.09
N THR A 348 17.48 2.16 9.89
CA THR A 348 17.26 2.54 11.30
C THR A 348 16.94 4.02 11.47
N ASN A 349 17.53 4.91 10.65
CA ASN A 349 17.45 6.35 10.89
C ASN A 349 16.48 7.08 9.96
N CYS A 350 15.97 6.45 8.90
CA CYS A 350 14.93 7.04 8.04
C CYS A 350 13.55 6.59 8.47
N TYR A 351 12.55 7.49 8.37
CA TYR A 351 11.13 7.20 8.63
C TYR A 351 10.39 6.96 7.32
N TYR A 352 9.77 5.78 7.16
CA TYR A 352 9.00 5.38 5.97
C TYR A 352 8.05 4.23 6.31
N GLY A 353 7.10 3.90 5.42
CA GLY A 353 6.14 2.82 5.63
C GLY A 353 6.77 1.44 5.54
N GLY A 354 7.34 1.10 4.41
CA GLY A 354 8.03 -0.18 4.16
C GLY A 354 9.10 -0.06 3.08
N GLY A 355 9.82 -1.13 2.74
CA GLY A 355 10.85 -1.03 1.70
C GLY A 355 11.64 -2.28 1.43
N CYS A 356 12.64 -2.17 0.56
CA CYS A 356 13.51 -3.27 0.18
C CYS A 356 14.98 -2.90 0.32
N VAL A 357 15.78 -3.89 0.64
CA VAL A 357 17.23 -3.86 0.48
C VAL A 357 17.60 -4.62 -0.80
N ASN A 358 18.33 -3.98 -1.67
CA ASN A 358 18.76 -4.53 -2.97
C ASN A 358 17.63 -4.95 -3.92
N ASP A 359 16.42 -4.46 -3.71
CA ASP A 359 15.29 -4.60 -4.63
C ASP A 359 14.33 -3.41 -4.48
N VAL A 360 13.25 -3.39 -5.26
CA VAL A 360 12.20 -2.39 -5.19
C VAL A 360 10.83 -3.07 -5.29
N VAL A 361 9.79 -2.43 -4.80
CA VAL A 361 8.36 -2.80 -4.83
C VAL A 361 7.97 -4.14 -4.21
N ILE A 362 8.81 -5.16 -4.21
CA ILE A 362 8.45 -6.55 -3.84
C ILE A 362 8.05 -6.75 -2.38
N HIS A 363 8.30 -5.79 -1.50
CA HIS A 363 7.90 -5.89 -0.08
C HIS A 363 6.38 -5.96 0.12
N LEU A 364 5.61 -5.47 -0.86
CA LEU A 364 4.15 -5.57 -0.86
C LEU A 364 3.61 -6.93 -1.36
N ALA A 365 4.45 -7.74 -2.03
CA ALA A 365 4.00 -8.97 -2.67
C ALA A 365 3.99 -10.19 -1.70
N THR A 366 3.77 -9.98 -0.40
CA THR A 366 3.74 -11.05 0.58
C THR A 366 2.67 -10.83 1.64
N SER A 367 1.82 -11.84 1.84
CA SER A 367 0.82 -11.86 2.92
C SER A 367 1.42 -12.10 4.33
N ASN A 368 2.75 -12.27 4.46
CA ASN A 368 3.39 -12.52 5.74
C ASN A 368 3.83 -11.24 6.47
N MET A 369 3.81 -10.10 5.80
CA MET A 369 4.12 -8.79 6.35
C MET A 369 2.94 -7.84 6.09
N GLY A 370 2.66 -6.96 7.05
CA GLY A 370 1.73 -5.86 6.82
C GLY A 370 2.33 -4.84 5.86
N PHE A 371 1.49 -4.26 5.02
CA PHE A 371 1.81 -3.14 4.14
C PHE A 371 1.00 -1.92 4.58
N GLY A 372 1.65 -0.77 4.69
CA GLY A 372 0.99 0.48 5.07
C GLY A 372 1.99 1.62 5.28
N GLY A 373 1.45 2.83 5.25
CA GLY A 373 2.20 4.08 5.40
C GLY A 373 2.30 4.59 6.84
N VAL A 374 3.00 5.69 7.02
CA VAL A 374 3.16 6.41 8.28
C VAL A 374 3.10 7.93 8.04
N GLY A 375 2.33 8.66 8.85
CA GLY A 375 2.17 10.11 8.71
C GLY A 375 1.49 10.47 7.38
N GLU A 376 2.19 11.18 6.50
CA GLU A 376 1.66 11.66 5.23
C GLU A 376 1.43 10.54 4.20
N SER A 377 2.10 9.41 4.35
CA SER A 377 1.92 8.24 3.48
C SER A 377 0.78 7.32 3.92
N GLY A 378 0.21 7.54 5.11
CA GLY A 378 -0.96 6.78 5.53
C GLY A 378 -1.03 6.44 7.01
N MET A 379 -1.99 5.60 7.37
CA MET A 379 -2.18 5.03 8.69
C MET A 379 -2.87 3.68 8.60
N GLY A 380 -2.47 2.76 9.47
CA GLY A 380 -2.91 1.37 9.42
C GLY A 380 -2.01 0.52 8.54
N ALA A 381 -2.38 -0.73 8.36
CA ALA A 381 -1.70 -1.68 7.49
C ALA A 381 -2.65 -2.80 7.11
N TYR A 382 -2.43 -3.45 5.95
CA TYR A 382 -3.23 -4.59 5.50
C TYR A 382 -2.31 -5.69 4.94
N HIS A 383 -2.82 -6.67 4.27
CA HIS A 383 -2.22 -7.97 3.88
C HIS A 383 -2.15 -8.97 5.04
N GLY A 384 -2.59 -10.16 4.77
CA GLY A 384 -2.50 -11.31 5.66
C GLY A 384 -3.04 -11.03 7.06
N LYS A 385 -2.23 -11.34 8.07
CA LYS A 385 -2.66 -11.13 9.46
C LYS A 385 -2.92 -9.66 9.80
N ALA A 386 -2.15 -8.74 9.22
CA ALA A 386 -2.36 -7.31 9.46
C ALA A 386 -3.72 -6.87 8.91
N GLY A 387 -4.11 -7.33 7.72
CA GLY A 387 -5.42 -7.07 7.14
C GLY A 387 -6.57 -7.64 7.98
N PHE A 388 -6.45 -8.90 8.41
CA PHE A 388 -7.43 -9.47 9.34
C PHE A 388 -7.57 -8.64 10.64
N ASP A 389 -6.45 -8.21 11.22
CA ASP A 389 -6.45 -7.40 12.44
C ASP A 389 -7.01 -5.99 12.20
N THR A 390 -6.74 -5.39 11.04
CA THR A 390 -7.24 -4.07 10.63
C THR A 390 -8.78 -4.04 10.54
N PHE A 391 -9.39 -5.09 10.02
CA PHE A 391 -10.84 -5.22 9.93
C PHE A 391 -11.48 -5.91 11.15
N SER A 392 -10.74 -6.06 12.27
CA SER A 392 -11.20 -6.70 13.50
C SER A 392 -11.06 -5.79 14.72
N HIS A 393 -12.14 -5.64 15.49
CA HIS A 393 -12.05 -5.10 16.83
C HIS A 393 -11.64 -6.17 17.84
N LYS A 394 -10.70 -5.84 18.74
CA LYS A 394 -10.18 -6.78 19.76
C LYS A 394 -10.85 -6.55 21.10
N LYS A 395 -11.75 -7.47 21.51
CA LYS A 395 -12.39 -7.46 22.81
C LYS A 395 -11.50 -8.13 23.84
N SER A 396 -11.14 -7.42 24.90
CA SER A 396 -10.45 -7.98 26.07
C SER A 396 -11.47 -8.49 27.07
N ILE A 397 -11.40 -9.77 27.40
CA ILE A 397 -12.37 -10.45 28.28
C ILE A 397 -11.63 -11.13 29.44
N VAL A 398 -12.15 -10.91 30.65
CA VAL A 398 -11.76 -11.65 31.85
C VAL A 398 -12.94 -12.54 32.26
N ASP A 399 -12.81 -13.85 32.07
CA ASP A 399 -13.78 -14.85 32.52
C ASP A 399 -13.46 -15.24 33.97
N LYS A 400 -14.13 -14.60 34.93
CA LYS A 400 -13.97 -14.82 36.37
C LYS A 400 -14.83 -15.98 36.83
N LYS A 401 -14.22 -16.94 37.53
CA LYS A 401 -14.97 -18.05 38.17
C LYS A 401 -15.77 -17.56 39.37
N THR A 402 -16.91 -18.18 39.62
CA THR A 402 -17.88 -17.79 40.64
C THR A 402 -17.74 -18.58 41.94
N PHE A 403 -16.91 -19.64 41.96
CA PHE A 403 -16.72 -20.49 43.13
C PHE A 403 -15.81 -19.85 44.20
N ILE A 404 -15.11 -18.77 43.87
CA ILE A 404 -14.25 -18.03 44.78
C ILE A 404 -14.30 -16.53 44.45
N ASP A 405 -14.28 -15.75 45.53
CA ASP A 405 -14.16 -14.29 45.43
C ASP A 405 -13.04 -13.80 46.38
N LEU A 406 -12.53 -12.60 46.08
CA LEU A 406 -11.50 -11.94 46.88
C LEU A 406 -12.12 -10.80 47.67
N PRO A 407 -12.49 -11.02 48.96
CA PRO A 407 -13.27 -10.06 49.74
C PRO A 407 -12.51 -8.75 49.99
N MET A 408 -11.18 -8.74 49.88
CA MET A 408 -10.34 -7.56 50.11
C MET A 408 -10.60 -6.40 49.14
N ARG A 409 -11.25 -6.65 47.98
CA ARG A 409 -11.59 -5.61 47.00
C ARG A 409 -12.84 -4.79 47.34
N TYR A 410 -13.63 -5.24 48.33
CA TYR A 410 -14.90 -4.61 48.72
C TYR A 410 -14.76 -3.75 49.95
N GLN A 411 -15.58 -2.71 50.01
CA GLN A 411 -15.72 -1.91 51.22
C GLN A 411 -16.49 -2.65 52.33
N PRO A 412 -16.23 -2.33 53.61
CA PRO A 412 -15.27 -1.33 54.13
C PRO A 412 -13.81 -1.86 54.07
N TYR A 413 -12.91 -0.98 53.64
CA TYR A 413 -11.47 -1.35 53.56
C TYR A 413 -10.87 -1.42 54.97
N LYS A 414 -10.28 -2.57 55.30
CA LYS A 414 -9.52 -2.81 56.52
C LYS A 414 -8.02 -2.72 56.22
N LEU A 415 -7.19 -2.38 57.21
CA LEU A 415 -5.73 -2.29 57.02
C LEU A 415 -5.12 -3.55 56.40
N LEU A 416 -5.59 -4.74 56.83
CA LEU A 416 -5.15 -6.02 56.26
C LEU A 416 -5.47 -6.13 54.74
N ASN A 417 -6.65 -5.64 54.33
CA ASN A 417 -7.05 -5.64 52.92
C ASN A 417 -6.12 -4.74 52.11
N GLU A 418 -5.75 -3.59 52.65
CA GLU A 418 -4.80 -2.69 51.98
C GLU A 418 -3.42 -3.32 51.79
N VAL A 419 -2.89 -3.99 52.82
CA VAL A 419 -1.61 -4.69 52.75
C VAL A 419 -1.65 -5.78 51.69
N LEU A 420 -2.72 -6.60 51.64
CA LEU A 420 -2.90 -7.63 50.66
C LEU A 420 -3.00 -7.08 49.23
N ILE A 421 -3.78 -6.01 49.02
CA ILE A 421 -3.91 -5.34 47.73
C ILE A 421 -2.55 -4.83 47.26
N ARG A 422 -1.78 -4.18 48.11
CA ARG A 422 -0.43 -3.70 47.80
C ARG A 422 0.53 -4.85 47.45
N MET A 423 0.40 -6.00 48.07
CA MET A 423 1.22 -7.18 47.77
C MET A 423 0.88 -7.81 46.41
N PHE A 424 -0.41 -7.82 46.01
CA PHE A 424 -0.86 -8.41 44.76
C PHE A 424 -0.70 -7.47 43.54
N LEU A 425 -0.57 -6.15 43.78
CA LEU A 425 -0.43 -5.14 42.70
C LEU A 425 1.01 -4.63 42.51
N LYS A 426 1.97 -5.16 43.26
CA LYS A 426 3.41 -4.95 43.04
C LYS A 426 3.97 -6.11 42.24
#